data_34f155a1888ce097bbad1a13d955b0aa
#
_entry.id   34f155a1888ce097bbad1a13d955b0aa
#
_cell.length_a   1.000
_cell.length_b   1.000
_cell.length_c   1.000
_cell.angle_alpha   90.00
_cell.angle_beta   90.00
_cell.angle_gamma   90.00
#
_symmetry.space_group_name_H-M   'P 1'
#
loop_
_entity.id
_entity.type
_entity.pdbx_description
1 polymer ?
#
loop_
_entity_poly.entity_id
_entity_poly.type
_entity_poly.pdbx_seq_one_letter_code
_entity_poly.pdbx_strand_id
1 'polypeptide(L)'
;MSASFPAGPQAISGAMPVQPRGHALARSLLRLAGWRLLFDGLPGPQGVILVYPHTSNWDFVLGLMSKWALGLELRFWVKNSLFGLPLFGRWLRWLGGVAVERRSKQGLVGGTVAQLQAARAEGRCFWLAAAPEGTRSLSAGWRSGAYQVAVQAGVPVGLAYFDFASKTVGLTQFVQLSGNAEADFALMAQYLAGKRGKRPELASPVRLNP
;
A
#
# COMPACT_ATOMS: atom_id res chain seq x y z
N MET A 1 15.17 14.93 -17.83
CA MET A 1 15.99 13.72 -17.57
C MET A 1 15.08 12.51 -17.70
N SER A 2 15.26 11.72 -18.76
CA SER A 2 14.45 10.51 -19.00
C SER A 2 14.88 9.46 -17.97
N ALA A 3 13.99 9.08 -17.06
CA ALA A 3 14.26 7.98 -16.14
C ALA A 3 14.38 6.70 -16.96
N SER A 4 15.57 6.11 -17.01
CA SER A 4 15.77 4.79 -17.59
C SER A 4 15.14 3.77 -16.65
N PHE A 5 14.04 3.15 -17.08
CA PHE A 5 13.46 2.04 -16.35
C PHE A 5 14.35 0.80 -16.48
N PRO A 6 14.49 -0.01 -15.44
CA PRO A 6 15.22 -1.27 -15.51
C PRO A 6 14.55 -2.23 -16.51
N ALA A 7 15.33 -3.13 -17.10
CA ALA A 7 14.84 -4.10 -18.08
C ALA A 7 13.79 -5.08 -17.53
N GLY A 8 13.67 -5.18 -16.21
CA GLY A 8 12.65 -5.94 -15.48
C GLY A 8 12.51 -5.45 -14.05
N PRO A 9 11.47 -5.92 -13.33
CA PRO A 9 11.27 -5.54 -11.93
C PRO A 9 12.43 -6.04 -11.06
N GLN A 10 12.83 -5.22 -10.09
CA GLN A 10 13.94 -5.55 -9.20
C GLN A 10 13.47 -5.59 -7.75
N ALA A 11 13.80 -6.67 -7.04
CA ALA A 11 13.66 -6.73 -5.59
C ALA A 11 14.66 -5.75 -4.96
N ILE A 12 14.16 -4.93 -4.03
CA ILE A 12 15.01 -4.05 -3.24
C ILE A 12 15.47 -4.84 -2.03
N SER A 13 16.76 -5.16 -1.97
CA SER A 13 17.40 -5.91 -0.90
C SER A 13 18.45 -5.05 -0.20
N GLY A 14 18.80 -5.41 1.03
CA GLY A 14 19.80 -4.72 1.84
C GLY A 14 19.20 -3.88 2.96
N ALA A 15 19.98 -2.92 3.46
CA ALA A 15 19.59 -2.09 4.58
C ALA A 15 18.39 -1.20 4.23
N MET A 16 17.40 -1.14 5.13
CA MET A 16 16.28 -0.24 5.05
C MET A 16 16.57 1.02 5.88
N PRO A 17 17.01 2.12 5.25
CA PRO A 17 17.54 3.28 5.98
C PRO A 17 16.50 4.04 6.80
N VAL A 18 15.23 3.95 6.42
CA VAL A 18 14.16 4.65 7.13
C VAL A 18 13.54 3.73 8.18
N GLN A 19 13.81 4.03 9.44
CA GLN A 19 13.34 3.28 10.61
C GLN A 19 12.36 4.12 11.44
N PRO A 20 11.06 4.14 11.11
CA PRO A 20 10.08 4.92 11.85
C PRO A 20 9.88 4.36 13.26
N ARG A 21 9.59 5.25 14.21
CA ARG A 21 9.33 4.88 15.60
C ARG A 21 7.84 4.79 15.85
N GLY A 22 7.35 3.58 16.06
CA GLY A 22 5.93 3.33 16.30
C GLY A 22 5.52 3.37 17.77
N HIS A 23 4.21 3.35 17.99
CA HIS A 23 3.60 3.38 19.32
C HIS A 23 3.62 2.00 19.98
N ALA A 24 4.22 1.91 21.19
CA ALA A 24 4.30 0.66 21.93
C ALA A 24 2.91 0.09 22.29
N LEU A 25 1.94 0.95 22.63
CA LEU A 25 0.57 0.52 22.93
C LEU A 25 -0.08 -0.20 21.74
N ALA A 26 0.00 0.36 20.53
CA ALA A 26 -0.58 -0.28 19.34
C ALA A 26 0.08 -1.63 19.05
N ARG A 27 1.40 -1.71 19.25
CA ARG A 27 2.17 -2.96 19.11
C ARG A 27 1.74 -4.01 20.13
N SER A 28 1.54 -3.60 21.39
CA SER A 28 1.07 -4.48 22.47
C SER A 28 -0.34 -4.99 22.21
N LEU A 29 -1.26 -4.14 21.75
CA LEU A 29 -2.62 -4.53 21.42
C LEU A 29 -2.66 -5.55 20.26
N LEU A 30 -1.87 -5.36 19.21
CA LEU A 30 -1.75 -6.35 18.13
C LEU A 30 -1.22 -7.68 18.66
N ARG A 31 -0.18 -7.64 19.51
CA ARG A 31 0.39 -8.85 20.12
C ARG A 31 -0.61 -9.59 21.00
N LEU A 32 -1.37 -8.87 21.84
CA LEU A 32 -2.42 -9.44 22.68
C LEU A 32 -3.54 -10.08 21.84
N ALA A 33 -3.86 -9.52 20.68
CA ALA A 33 -4.78 -10.11 19.72
C ALA A 33 -4.18 -11.29 18.94
N GLY A 34 -2.91 -11.66 19.23
CA GLY A 34 -2.18 -12.76 18.62
C GLY A 34 -1.58 -12.43 17.25
N TRP A 35 -1.50 -11.13 16.85
CA TRP A 35 -0.92 -10.71 15.58
C TRP A 35 0.58 -10.46 15.70
N ARG A 36 1.31 -10.92 14.69
CA ARG A 36 2.74 -10.65 14.51
C ARG A 36 2.93 -9.56 13.45
N LEU A 37 3.87 -8.65 13.72
CA LEU A 37 4.29 -7.63 12.77
C LEU A 37 5.68 -7.98 12.25
N LEU A 38 5.83 -8.04 10.92
CA LEU A 38 7.10 -8.23 10.24
C LEU A 38 7.40 -6.96 9.44
N PHE A 39 8.47 -6.26 9.82
CA PHE A 39 8.86 -5.00 9.22
C PHE A 39 10.33 -4.70 9.50
N ASP A 40 11.11 -4.45 8.46
CA ASP A 40 12.55 -4.23 8.52
C ASP A 40 12.94 -2.77 8.21
N GLY A 41 11.96 -1.88 8.06
CA GLY A 41 12.14 -0.49 7.67
C GLY A 41 11.62 -0.20 6.26
N LEU A 42 11.88 1.03 5.78
CA LEU A 42 11.54 1.46 4.44
C LEU A 42 12.79 1.76 3.62
N PRO A 43 12.79 1.48 2.31
CA PRO A 43 13.96 1.69 1.43
C PRO A 43 14.23 3.17 1.14
N GLY A 44 13.30 4.05 1.49
CA GLY A 44 13.42 5.49 1.28
C GLY A 44 12.22 6.25 1.84
N PRO A 45 12.25 7.58 1.74
CA PRO A 45 11.18 8.43 2.29
C PRO A 45 9.91 8.46 1.44
N GLN A 46 9.93 8.03 0.18
CA GLN A 46 8.75 8.00 -0.69
C GLN A 46 8.51 6.60 -1.27
N GLY A 47 7.23 6.26 -1.44
CA GLY A 47 6.85 5.00 -2.06
C GLY A 47 5.34 4.76 -2.11
N VAL A 48 4.99 3.60 -2.64
CA VAL A 48 3.63 3.08 -2.66
C VAL A 48 3.59 1.75 -1.92
N ILE A 49 2.62 1.56 -1.05
CA ILE A 49 2.35 0.27 -0.39
C ILE A 49 1.09 -0.33 -1.00
N LEU A 50 1.22 -1.50 -1.60
CA LEU A 50 0.11 -2.31 -2.09
C LEU A 50 -0.27 -3.32 -1.01
N VAL A 51 -1.51 -3.23 -0.55
CA VAL A 51 -2.04 -4.05 0.55
C VAL A 51 -2.88 -5.18 -0.02
N TYR A 52 -2.52 -6.42 0.30
CA TYR A 52 -3.19 -7.63 -0.20
C TYR A 52 -3.17 -8.74 0.87
N PRO A 53 -4.15 -9.64 0.92
CA PRO A 53 -5.48 -9.53 0.31
C PRO A 53 -6.35 -8.49 1.03
N HIS A 54 -7.32 -7.90 0.31
CA HIS A 54 -8.28 -6.95 0.89
C HIS A 54 -9.71 -7.49 0.81
N THR A 55 -10.08 -8.33 1.76
CA THR A 55 -11.31 -9.13 1.72
C THR A 55 -12.28 -8.82 2.85
N SER A 56 -11.93 -7.90 3.77
CA SER A 56 -12.73 -7.60 4.97
C SER A 56 -12.56 -6.16 5.44
N ASN A 57 -13.54 -5.66 6.21
CA ASN A 57 -13.41 -4.40 6.94
C ASN A 57 -12.33 -4.47 8.04
N TRP A 58 -12.01 -5.66 8.53
CA TRP A 58 -10.95 -5.87 9.51
C TRP A 58 -9.57 -5.51 8.97
N ASP A 59 -9.37 -5.59 7.66
CA ASP A 59 -8.11 -5.22 7.03
C ASP A 59 -7.78 -3.73 7.25
N PHE A 60 -8.82 -2.88 7.28
CA PHE A 60 -8.66 -1.46 7.59
C PHE A 60 -8.25 -1.25 9.06
N VAL A 61 -8.88 -1.98 10.00
CA VAL A 61 -8.54 -1.91 11.42
C VAL A 61 -7.10 -2.38 11.65
N LEU A 62 -6.73 -3.52 11.07
CA LEU A 62 -5.36 -4.03 11.14
C LEU A 62 -4.35 -3.08 10.50
N GLY A 63 -4.70 -2.49 9.36
CA GLY A 63 -3.87 -1.49 8.68
C GLY A 63 -3.60 -0.26 9.54
N LEU A 64 -4.63 0.29 10.20
CA LEU A 64 -4.49 1.41 11.14
C LEU A 64 -3.63 1.05 12.35
N MET A 65 -3.92 -0.08 12.96
CA MET A 65 -3.15 -0.55 14.12
C MET A 65 -1.68 -0.78 13.75
N SER A 66 -1.43 -1.37 12.58
CA SER A 66 -0.08 -1.60 12.07
C SER A 66 0.62 -0.29 11.72
N LYS A 67 -0.07 0.66 11.07
CA LYS A 67 0.45 2.02 10.81
C LYS A 67 0.96 2.67 12.10
N TRP A 68 0.17 2.64 13.17
CA TRP A 68 0.57 3.22 14.45
C TRP A 68 1.67 2.41 15.15
N ALA A 69 1.57 1.08 15.15
CA ALA A 69 2.56 0.20 15.75
C ALA A 69 3.93 0.32 15.08
N LEU A 70 3.97 0.64 13.79
CA LEU A 70 5.19 0.84 13.02
C LEU A 70 5.62 2.31 12.92
N GLY A 71 4.76 3.26 13.26
CA GLY A 71 5.04 4.70 13.14
C GLY A 71 5.05 5.20 11.70
N LEU A 72 4.30 4.56 10.82
CA LEU A 72 4.29 4.91 9.40
C LEU A 72 3.39 6.12 9.14
N GLU A 73 3.91 7.13 8.48
CA GLU A 73 3.14 8.26 7.96
C GLU A 73 2.59 7.90 6.58
N LEU A 74 1.40 7.28 6.58
CA LEU A 74 0.75 6.83 5.35
C LEU A 74 -0.36 7.77 4.93
N ARG A 75 -0.44 8.02 3.62
CA ARG A 75 -1.63 8.51 2.92
C ARG A 75 -2.36 7.31 2.32
N PHE A 76 -3.69 7.33 2.29
CA PHE A 76 -4.46 6.26 1.66
C PHE A 76 -5.70 6.80 0.96
N TRP A 77 -6.07 6.15 -0.13
CA TRP A 77 -7.22 6.55 -0.92
C TRP A 77 -8.53 6.10 -0.27
N VAL A 78 -9.46 7.03 -0.16
CA VAL A 78 -10.80 6.81 0.40
C VAL A 78 -11.83 7.37 -0.57
N LYS A 79 -12.94 6.66 -0.73
CA LYS A 79 -14.07 7.11 -1.55
C LYS A 79 -14.53 8.51 -1.10
N ASN A 80 -14.63 9.46 -2.03
CA ASN A 80 -14.97 10.86 -1.74
C ASN A 80 -16.27 11.01 -0.93
N SER A 81 -17.29 10.18 -1.20
CA SER A 81 -18.56 10.23 -0.47
C SER A 81 -18.44 10.05 1.05
N LEU A 82 -17.37 9.43 1.56
CA LEU A 82 -17.14 9.25 3.00
C LEU A 82 -16.67 10.53 3.69
N PHE A 83 -16.12 11.47 2.92
CA PHE A 83 -15.71 12.80 3.45
C PHE A 83 -16.88 13.77 3.62
N GLY A 84 -18.03 13.48 3.04
CA GLY A 84 -19.27 14.25 3.22
C GLY A 84 -19.88 14.11 4.63
N LEU A 85 -19.47 13.11 5.42
CA LEU A 85 -19.87 12.96 6.80
C LEU A 85 -18.99 13.84 7.71
N PRO A 86 -19.50 14.87 8.40
CA PRO A 86 -18.68 15.93 9.00
C PRO A 86 -17.60 15.43 9.97
N LEU A 87 -17.96 14.64 10.97
CA LEU A 87 -17.03 14.11 11.95
C LEU A 87 -16.16 12.99 11.38
N PHE A 88 -16.76 12.09 10.62
CA PHE A 88 -16.07 10.96 10.02
C PHE A 88 -15.08 11.39 8.94
N GLY A 89 -15.45 12.36 8.10
CA GLY A 89 -14.57 12.92 7.09
C GLY A 89 -13.36 13.66 7.69
N ARG A 90 -13.55 14.38 8.83
CA ARG A 90 -12.43 15.00 9.56
C ARG A 90 -11.49 13.94 10.14
N TRP A 91 -12.03 12.89 10.75
CA TRP A 91 -11.27 11.77 11.27
C TRP A 91 -10.49 11.05 10.17
N LEU A 92 -11.11 10.79 9.02
CA LEU A 92 -10.42 10.19 7.86
C LEU A 92 -9.25 11.06 7.38
N ARG A 93 -9.43 12.38 7.29
CA ARG A 93 -8.33 13.31 6.92
C ARG A 93 -7.20 13.25 7.94
N TRP A 94 -7.52 13.25 9.22
CA TRP A 94 -6.54 13.14 10.30
C TRP A 94 -5.75 11.82 10.22
N LEU A 95 -6.38 10.73 9.84
CA LEU A 95 -5.72 9.45 9.63
C LEU A 95 -4.78 9.44 8.40
N GLY A 96 -4.86 10.42 7.53
CA GLY A 96 -4.11 10.46 6.27
C GLY A 96 -4.94 10.05 5.03
N GLY A 97 -6.27 9.96 5.18
CA GLY A 97 -7.17 9.67 4.06
C GLY A 97 -7.18 10.80 3.02
N VAL A 98 -7.04 10.44 1.76
CA VAL A 98 -7.14 11.32 0.60
C VAL A 98 -8.41 10.96 -0.17
N ALA A 99 -9.27 11.97 -0.39
CA ALA A 99 -10.51 11.79 -1.13
C ALA A 99 -10.22 11.45 -2.59
N VAL A 100 -10.92 10.43 -3.10
CA VAL A 100 -10.76 9.96 -4.47
C VAL A 100 -12.09 9.99 -5.19
N GLU A 101 -12.16 10.72 -6.31
CA GLU A 101 -13.21 10.58 -7.29
C GLU A 101 -12.86 9.50 -8.29
N ARG A 102 -13.60 8.38 -8.25
CA ARG A 102 -13.35 7.23 -9.13
C ARG A 102 -13.63 7.50 -10.61
N ARG A 103 -14.27 8.64 -10.95
CA ARG A 103 -14.61 9.02 -12.32
C ARG A 103 -13.45 9.61 -13.12
N SER A 104 -12.43 10.15 -12.45
CA SER A 104 -11.23 10.73 -13.11
C SER A 104 -9.98 9.94 -12.77
N LYS A 105 -9.78 8.81 -13.46
CA LYS A 105 -8.60 7.95 -13.26
C LYS A 105 -7.29 8.72 -13.48
N GLN A 106 -7.23 9.57 -14.50
CA GLN A 106 -6.04 10.37 -14.85
C GLN A 106 -5.74 11.46 -13.83
N GLY A 107 -6.77 12.15 -13.33
CA GLY A 107 -6.60 13.18 -12.29
C GLY A 107 -6.10 12.62 -10.96
N LEU A 108 -6.52 11.41 -10.58
CA LEU A 108 -6.07 10.76 -9.36
C LEU A 108 -4.59 10.35 -9.42
N VAL A 109 -4.20 9.67 -10.49
CA VAL A 109 -2.81 9.22 -10.69
C VAL A 109 -1.89 10.44 -10.79
N GLY A 110 -2.17 11.37 -11.70
CA GLY A 110 -1.37 12.57 -11.90
C GLY A 110 -1.27 13.45 -10.63
N GLY A 111 -2.37 13.66 -9.92
CA GLY A 111 -2.37 14.42 -8.67
C GLY A 111 -1.55 13.74 -7.56
N THR A 112 -1.57 12.42 -7.47
CA THR A 112 -0.76 11.69 -6.49
C THR A 112 0.72 11.70 -6.87
N VAL A 113 1.05 11.56 -8.15
CA VAL A 113 2.42 11.69 -8.66
C VAL A 113 2.99 13.09 -8.35
N ALA A 114 2.21 14.15 -8.60
CA ALA A 114 2.62 15.51 -8.26
C ALA A 114 2.88 15.69 -6.75
N GLN A 115 2.04 15.11 -5.88
CA GLN A 115 2.26 15.14 -4.44
C GLN A 115 3.53 14.40 -4.01
N LEU A 116 3.82 13.25 -4.61
CA LEU A 116 5.06 12.49 -4.38
C LEU A 116 6.29 13.30 -4.82
N GLN A 117 6.23 13.95 -5.98
CA GLN A 117 7.31 14.79 -6.49
C GLN A 117 7.54 16.02 -5.61
N ALA A 118 6.47 16.70 -5.18
CA ALA A 118 6.55 17.81 -4.23
C ALA A 118 7.18 17.37 -2.89
N ALA A 119 6.71 16.25 -2.34
CA ALA A 119 7.28 15.71 -1.11
C ALA A 119 8.78 15.37 -1.25
N ARG A 120 9.19 14.84 -2.41
CA ARG A 120 10.60 14.59 -2.72
C ARG A 120 11.43 15.87 -2.76
N ALA A 121 10.93 16.90 -3.44
CA ALA A 121 11.60 18.21 -3.53
C ALA A 121 11.76 18.88 -2.17
N GLU A 122 10.81 18.67 -1.26
CA GLU A 122 10.80 19.23 0.10
C GLU A 122 11.49 18.31 1.13
N GLY A 123 12.04 17.17 0.72
CA GLY A 123 12.67 16.20 1.62
C GLY A 123 11.69 15.52 2.61
N ARG A 124 10.38 15.57 2.34
CA ARG A 124 9.34 15.01 3.21
C ARG A 124 9.07 13.53 2.91
N CYS A 125 8.71 12.82 3.96
CA CYS A 125 8.19 11.45 3.84
C CYS A 125 6.79 11.47 3.19
N PHE A 126 6.58 10.58 2.20
CA PHE A 126 5.28 10.37 1.59
C PHE A 126 5.13 8.92 1.11
N TRP A 127 4.32 8.15 1.81
CA TRP A 127 3.96 6.80 1.40
C TRP A 127 2.46 6.70 1.15
N LEU A 128 2.09 6.26 -0.05
CA LEU A 128 0.71 5.96 -0.41
C LEU A 128 0.40 4.50 -0.11
N ALA A 129 -0.58 4.22 0.75
CA ALA A 129 -1.12 2.88 0.91
C ALA A 129 -2.40 2.71 0.09
N ALA A 130 -2.49 1.65 -0.68
CA ALA A 130 -3.66 1.34 -1.48
C ALA A 130 -3.94 -0.17 -1.49
N ALA A 131 -5.23 -0.54 -1.41
CA ALA A 131 -5.68 -1.89 -1.71
C ALA A 131 -5.98 -1.96 -3.23
N PRO A 132 -5.12 -2.59 -4.04
CA PRO A 132 -5.22 -2.51 -5.50
C PRO A 132 -6.42 -3.27 -6.05
N GLU A 133 -6.98 -4.20 -5.32
CA GLU A 133 -8.25 -4.88 -5.64
C GLU A 133 -9.40 -3.86 -5.80
N GLY A 134 -9.36 -2.75 -5.04
CA GLY A 134 -10.35 -1.67 -5.09
C GLY A 134 -11.75 -2.05 -4.63
N THR A 135 -11.91 -3.26 -4.12
CA THR A 135 -13.13 -3.85 -3.57
C THR A 135 -12.77 -4.89 -2.54
N ARG A 136 -13.73 -5.38 -1.77
CA ARG A 136 -13.60 -6.54 -0.87
C ARG A 136 -14.29 -7.79 -1.43
N SER A 137 -14.72 -7.72 -2.68
CA SER A 137 -15.32 -8.83 -3.43
C SER A 137 -14.32 -9.31 -4.47
N LEU A 138 -14.44 -10.56 -4.86
CA LEU A 138 -13.64 -11.12 -5.93
C LEU A 138 -13.78 -10.30 -7.21
N SER A 139 -12.66 -9.98 -7.84
CA SER A 139 -12.56 -9.30 -9.13
C SER A 139 -11.59 -10.03 -10.06
N ALA A 140 -11.61 -9.69 -11.36
CA ALA A 140 -10.75 -10.33 -12.34
C ALA A 140 -9.25 -10.03 -12.14
N GLY A 141 -8.92 -9.02 -11.34
CA GLY A 141 -7.55 -8.61 -11.05
C GLY A 141 -7.48 -7.26 -10.33
N TRP A 142 -6.31 -6.69 -10.27
CA TRP A 142 -6.01 -5.44 -9.60
C TRP A 142 -6.25 -4.23 -10.50
N ARG A 143 -6.69 -3.12 -9.93
CA ARG A 143 -6.80 -1.83 -10.61
C ARG A 143 -5.41 -1.22 -10.83
N SER A 144 -5.21 -0.59 -11.99
CA SER A 144 -3.92 -0.03 -12.38
C SER A 144 -3.49 1.22 -11.61
N GLY A 145 -4.39 1.91 -10.91
CA GLY A 145 -4.12 3.26 -10.38
C GLY A 145 -2.87 3.36 -9.52
N ALA A 146 -2.75 2.55 -8.47
CA ALA A 146 -1.58 2.58 -7.57
C ALA A 146 -0.29 2.09 -8.26
N TYR A 147 -0.41 1.11 -9.16
CA TYR A 147 0.68 0.67 -10.02
C TYR A 147 1.20 1.83 -10.89
N GLN A 148 0.30 2.54 -11.57
CA GLN A 148 0.64 3.68 -12.41
C GLN A 148 1.29 4.83 -11.62
N VAL A 149 0.83 5.08 -10.39
CA VAL A 149 1.48 6.06 -9.51
C VAL A 149 2.93 5.66 -9.24
N ALA A 150 3.19 4.41 -8.89
CA ALA A 150 4.54 3.95 -8.58
C ALA A 150 5.48 4.03 -9.79
N VAL A 151 5.00 3.59 -10.96
CA VAL A 151 5.77 3.65 -12.22
C VAL A 151 6.07 5.09 -12.61
N GLN A 152 5.05 5.97 -12.67
CA GLN A 152 5.22 7.35 -13.12
C GLN A 152 6.05 8.20 -12.16
N ALA A 153 5.94 7.96 -10.85
CA ALA A 153 6.74 8.66 -9.85
C ALA A 153 8.15 8.08 -9.69
N GLY A 154 8.42 6.89 -10.24
CA GLY A 154 9.71 6.18 -10.12
C GLY A 154 10.05 5.86 -8.66
N VAL A 155 9.04 5.43 -7.87
CA VAL A 155 9.19 5.13 -6.44
C VAL A 155 9.06 3.65 -6.14
N PRO A 156 9.70 3.14 -5.08
CA PRO A 156 9.57 1.76 -4.66
C PRO A 156 8.14 1.39 -4.28
N VAL A 157 7.80 0.13 -4.50
CA VAL A 157 6.55 -0.50 -4.07
C VAL A 157 6.83 -1.46 -2.93
N GLY A 158 6.19 -1.24 -1.78
CA GLY A 158 6.14 -2.18 -0.68
C GLY A 158 4.95 -3.12 -0.82
N LEU A 159 5.19 -4.41 -0.65
CA LEU A 159 4.14 -5.43 -0.71
C LEU A 159 3.70 -5.79 0.72
N ALA A 160 2.65 -5.10 1.18
CA ALA A 160 2.06 -5.37 2.48
C ALA A 160 1.01 -6.47 2.38
N TYR A 161 0.98 -7.32 3.40
CA TYR A 161 -0.04 -8.37 3.46
C TYR A 161 -0.65 -8.53 4.85
N PHE A 162 -1.92 -8.97 4.86
CA PHE A 162 -2.63 -9.43 6.05
C PHE A 162 -2.91 -10.93 5.90
N ASP A 163 -2.11 -11.74 6.56
CA ASP A 163 -2.32 -13.18 6.55
C ASP A 163 -3.09 -13.60 7.81
N PHE A 164 -4.38 -13.84 7.65
CA PHE A 164 -5.28 -14.24 8.75
C PHE A 164 -5.03 -15.68 9.20
N ALA A 165 -4.48 -16.53 8.34
CA ALA A 165 -4.18 -17.92 8.70
C ALA A 165 -3.04 -17.99 9.72
N SER A 166 -1.99 -17.20 9.52
CA SER A 166 -0.85 -17.11 10.44
C SER A 166 -0.93 -15.95 11.42
N LYS A 167 -2.00 -15.14 11.38
CA LYS A 167 -2.12 -13.87 12.10
C LYS A 167 -0.89 -12.98 11.96
N THR A 168 -0.46 -12.75 10.74
CA THR A 168 0.74 -11.98 10.45
C THR A 168 0.41 -10.78 9.56
N VAL A 169 0.89 -9.61 9.94
CA VAL A 169 0.98 -8.44 9.07
C VAL A 169 2.44 -8.29 8.68
N GLY A 170 2.72 -8.26 7.37
CA GLY A 170 4.08 -8.12 6.87
C GLY A 170 4.22 -6.98 5.87
N LEU A 171 5.36 -6.31 5.94
CA LEU A 171 5.85 -5.34 4.97
C LEU A 171 7.39 -5.47 4.97
N THR A 172 7.89 -6.50 4.33
CA THR A 172 9.31 -6.85 4.28
C THR A 172 9.84 -6.93 2.86
N GLN A 173 8.94 -6.92 1.86
CA GLN A 173 9.32 -7.00 0.46
C GLN A 173 9.06 -5.67 -0.24
N PHE A 174 10.08 -5.16 -0.87
CA PHE A 174 10.01 -3.95 -1.69
C PHE A 174 10.54 -4.25 -3.08
N VAL A 175 9.90 -3.63 -4.08
CA VAL A 175 10.26 -3.83 -5.48
C VAL A 175 10.32 -2.48 -6.20
N GLN A 176 11.29 -2.34 -7.11
CA GLN A 176 11.30 -1.29 -8.10
C GLN A 176 10.62 -1.83 -9.35
N LEU A 177 9.51 -1.21 -9.75
CA LEU A 177 8.76 -1.64 -10.94
C LEU A 177 9.49 -1.22 -12.21
N SER A 178 9.37 -2.05 -13.24
CA SER A 178 9.98 -1.82 -14.55
C SER A 178 9.07 -1.05 -15.52
N GLY A 179 7.76 -1.03 -15.26
CA GLY A 179 6.74 -0.54 -16.19
C GLY A 179 6.24 -1.61 -17.16
N ASN A 180 6.88 -2.78 -17.22
CA ASN A 180 6.34 -3.96 -17.88
C ASN A 180 5.35 -4.65 -16.92
N ALA A 181 4.06 -4.42 -17.14
CA ALA A 181 3.02 -4.89 -16.23
C ALA A 181 3.04 -6.42 -16.05
N GLU A 182 3.30 -7.19 -17.09
CA GLU A 182 3.33 -8.66 -17.00
C GLU A 182 4.44 -9.13 -16.06
N ALA A 183 5.66 -8.65 -16.26
CA ALA A 183 6.80 -9.01 -15.43
C ALA A 183 6.66 -8.48 -14.00
N ASP A 184 6.19 -7.23 -13.84
CA ASP A 184 6.00 -6.60 -12.54
C ASP A 184 4.97 -7.37 -11.69
N PHE A 185 3.82 -7.73 -12.29
CA PHE A 185 2.77 -8.49 -11.60
C PHE A 185 3.17 -9.93 -11.33
N ALA A 186 3.94 -10.58 -12.21
CA ALA A 186 4.47 -11.92 -11.96
C ALA A 186 5.36 -11.94 -10.70
N LEU A 187 6.26 -10.97 -10.56
CA LEU A 187 7.11 -10.84 -9.37
C LEU A 187 6.28 -10.57 -8.11
N MET A 188 5.33 -9.64 -8.16
CA MET A 188 4.45 -9.34 -7.02
C MET A 188 3.62 -10.55 -6.61
N ALA A 189 3.09 -11.32 -7.58
CA ALA A 189 2.33 -12.53 -7.33
C ALA A 189 3.18 -13.59 -6.60
N GLN A 190 4.44 -13.74 -6.99
CA GLN A 190 5.37 -14.66 -6.31
C GLN A 190 5.55 -14.31 -4.83
N TYR A 191 5.75 -13.03 -4.48
CA TYR A 191 5.92 -12.61 -3.09
C TYR A 191 4.64 -12.71 -2.25
N LEU A 192 3.49 -12.51 -2.87
CA LEU A 192 2.19 -12.55 -2.20
C LEU A 192 1.54 -13.93 -2.21
N ALA A 193 2.18 -14.91 -2.84
CA ALA A 193 1.67 -16.28 -2.90
C ALA A 193 1.42 -16.86 -1.49
N GLY A 194 0.33 -17.58 -1.32
CA GLY A 194 -0.05 -18.24 -0.07
C GLY A 194 -0.58 -17.31 1.04
N LYS A 195 -0.65 -15.99 0.83
CA LYS A 195 -1.25 -15.06 1.81
C LYS A 195 -2.77 -15.20 1.80
N ARG A 196 -3.36 -15.41 2.98
CA ARG A 196 -4.79 -15.69 3.12
C ARG A 196 -5.50 -14.55 3.85
N GLY A 197 -6.39 -13.86 3.15
CA GLY A 197 -7.30 -12.86 3.72
C GLY A 197 -8.29 -13.49 4.73
N LYS A 198 -9.06 -12.65 5.41
CA LYS A 198 -10.13 -13.11 6.32
C LYS A 198 -11.19 -13.93 5.60
N ARG A 199 -11.43 -13.63 4.33
CA ARG A 199 -12.29 -14.37 3.40
C ARG A 199 -11.47 -14.73 2.17
N PRO A 200 -10.73 -15.85 2.20
CA PRO A 200 -9.76 -16.20 1.15
C PRO A 200 -10.41 -16.33 -0.24
N GLU A 201 -11.67 -16.76 -0.29
CA GLU A 201 -12.46 -16.93 -1.51
C GLU A 201 -12.74 -15.60 -2.26
N LEU A 202 -12.58 -14.46 -1.57
CA LEU A 202 -12.80 -13.13 -2.14
C LEU A 202 -11.49 -12.46 -2.61
N ALA A 203 -10.34 -13.08 -2.37
CA ALA A 203 -9.05 -12.54 -2.79
C ALA A 203 -8.92 -12.59 -4.32
N SER A 204 -8.69 -11.44 -4.92
CA SER A 204 -8.54 -11.31 -6.37
C SER A 204 -7.15 -11.77 -6.82
N PRO A 205 -6.99 -12.36 -8.01
CA PRO A 205 -5.67 -12.76 -8.50
C PRO A 205 -4.76 -11.53 -8.67
N VAL A 206 -3.47 -11.73 -8.36
CA VAL A 206 -2.43 -10.69 -8.47
C VAL A 206 -2.04 -10.55 -9.95
N ARG A 207 -2.85 -9.87 -10.70
CA ARG A 207 -2.63 -9.50 -12.10
C ARG A 207 -3.40 -8.21 -12.42
N LEU A 208 -3.01 -7.54 -13.47
CA LEU A 208 -3.75 -6.35 -13.90
C LEU A 208 -5.16 -6.75 -14.36
N ASN A 209 -6.14 -5.97 -13.93
CA ASN A 209 -7.52 -6.15 -14.40
C ASN A 209 -7.58 -5.71 -15.87
N PRO A 210 -8.17 -6.52 -16.76
CA PRO A 210 -8.32 -6.18 -18.17
C PRO A 210 -9.04 -4.85 -18.43
#